data_0f1903e2cb2b4095628e0b7a30e4b930
#
_entry.id   0f1903e2cb2b4095628e0b7a30e4b930
#
_cell.length_a   1.000
_cell.length_b   1.000
_cell.length_c   1.000
_cell.angle_alpha   90.00
_cell.angle_beta   90.00
_cell.angle_gamma   90.00
#
_symmetry.space_group_name_H-M   'P 1'
#
loop_
_entity.id
_entity.type
_entity.pdbx_description
1 polymer ?
#
loop_
_entity_poly.entity_id
_entity_poly.type
_entity_poly.pdbx_seq_one_letter_code
_entity_poly.pdbx_strand_id
1 'polypeptide(L)'
;MNFIGVPVAGFDAYTIAREAGDTQMLMGALNENVPANFLILLTAGILMILTLWTSKKAMHVSETELSLSAQDDAGQQQYGSSVFSRTIVRAALNVSAGIERVVPKHLRESISRRFEYEDVEHSGAPYDMIRATVNLTTSALLIAMATSLKLPLSTTYVCFMVAMGSSLADRAWGRESAVYRISGVMTVVAGWFITALGGFLIAFVVGLALIYGGTPAFIVITLLCGYMLIHSNFLKKDKESAIVKEHEDTNEDIIANLRDEVCRTMECATKIYDRTLIAVFKENRKVLRDMVKESNDLFYQSRERKYSLLPTLKKLQGGDVNTAHYYVQVVDYLNEMTKALMHITRPAFEHIDNNHEGLSKEQARDLMSINDDVESIYRHINLMLREGDFSEIETVLTMRDQLFESIAEAIKSELTRINEARSNTKASMLYLTILTETKNMVLQSRNLLKSQQYFLKHLTGPKTWIK
;
A
#
# COMPACT_ATOMS: atom_id res chain seq x y z
N MET A 1 -2.25 -18.93 -23.70
CA MET A 1 -2.11 -19.11 -25.12
C MET A 1 -0.86 -19.88 -25.50
N ASN A 2 0.29 -19.49 -25.00
CA ASN A 2 1.55 -20.19 -25.22
C ASN A 2 1.54 -21.68 -24.75
N PHE A 3 0.67 -22.06 -23.83
CA PHE A 3 0.57 -23.44 -23.33
C PHE A 3 0.04 -24.46 -24.34
N ILE A 4 -0.69 -24.01 -25.36
CA ILE A 4 -1.22 -24.89 -26.41
C ILE A 4 -0.44 -24.69 -27.71
N GLY A 5 -0.20 -23.45 -28.11
CA GLY A 5 0.45 -23.13 -29.38
C GLY A 5 1.92 -23.56 -29.44
N VAL A 6 2.69 -23.33 -28.37
CA VAL A 6 4.13 -23.71 -28.34
C VAL A 6 4.34 -25.24 -28.34
N PRO A 7 3.63 -26.03 -27.51
CA PRO A 7 3.73 -27.51 -27.60
C PRO A 7 3.29 -28.07 -28.94
N VAL A 8 2.22 -27.53 -29.56
CA VAL A 8 1.76 -28.00 -30.87
C VAL A 8 2.79 -27.68 -31.95
N ALA A 9 3.31 -26.46 -32.01
CA ALA A 9 4.35 -26.08 -32.95
C ALA A 9 5.65 -26.88 -32.74
N GLY A 10 6.02 -27.12 -31.47
CA GLY A 10 7.16 -27.95 -31.12
C GLY A 10 6.99 -29.42 -31.51
N PHE A 11 5.78 -29.96 -31.34
CA PHE A 11 5.47 -31.33 -31.74
C PHE A 11 5.46 -31.49 -33.28
N ASP A 12 4.89 -30.55 -34.01
CA ASP A 12 4.90 -30.53 -35.49
C ASP A 12 6.34 -30.42 -36.00
N ALA A 13 7.16 -29.55 -35.42
CA ALA A 13 8.57 -29.44 -35.79
C ALA A 13 9.34 -30.73 -35.51
N TYR A 14 9.06 -31.41 -34.37
CA TYR A 14 9.65 -32.67 -34.00
C TYR A 14 9.25 -33.80 -34.98
N THR A 15 7.99 -33.88 -35.38
CA THR A 15 7.52 -34.91 -36.32
C THR A 15 8.16 -34.72 -37.69
N ILE A 16 8.26 -33.50 -38.20
CA ILE A 16 8.91 -33.16 -39.47
C ILE A 16 10.41 -33.51 -39.44
N ALA A 17 11.13 -33.13 -38.35
CA ALA A 17 12.55 -33.48 -38.19
C ALA A 17 12.79 -34.98 -38.15
N ARG A 18 11.89 -35.71 -37.46
CA ARG A 18 11.96 -37.20 -37.37
C ARG A 18 11.69 -37.87 -38.70
N GLU A 19 10.74 -37.40 -39.51
CA GLU A 19 10.42 -37.88 -40.85
C GLU A 19 11.56 -37.62 -41.82
N ALA A 20 12.28 -36.48 -41.64
CA ALA A 20 13.46 -36.14 -42.41
C ALA A 20 14.73 -36.95 -42.03
N GLY A 21 14.66 -37.81 -41.00
CA GLY A 21 15.76 -38.66 -40.58
C GLY A 21 16.88 -37.92 -39.80
N ASP A 22 16.60 -36.70 -39.34
CA ASP A 22 17.55 -35.87 -38.60
C ASP A 22 17.63 -36.33 -37.14
N THR A 23 18.72 -37.05 -36.80
CA THR A 23 18.97 -37.58 -35.44
C THR A 23 19.52 -36.50 -34.49
N GLN A 24 19.96 -35.36 -35.01
CA GLN A 24 20.38 -34.22 -34.21
C GLN A 24 19.23 -33.20 -34.21
N MET A 25 18.48 -33.16 -33.10
CA MET A 25 17.40 -32.17 -32.88
C MET A 25 17.92 -30.74 -32.88
N LEU A 26 18.32 -30.24 -34.03
CA LEU A 26 18.63 -28.84 -34.24
C LEU A 26 17.33 -28.07 -34.43
N MET A 27 17.11 -27.02 -33.65
CA MET A 27 15.98 -26.09 -33.74
C MET A 27 15.87 -25.38 -35.13
N GLY A 28 16.70 -25.73 -36.10
CA GLY A 28 16.69 -25.23 -37.44
C GLY A 28 15.36 -25.50 -38.19
N ALA A 29 14.70 -26.61 -37.90
CA ALA A 29 13.40 -26.94 -38.47
C ALA A 29 12.29 -25.95 -38.06
N LEU A 30 12.42 -25.23 -36.96
CA LEU A 30 11.50 -24.15 -36.57
C LEU A 30 11.69 -22.87 -37.38
N ASN A 31 12.78 -22.72 -38.13
CA ASN A 31 13.06 -21.56 -38.99
C ASN A 31 12.47 -21.72 -40.41
N GLU A 32 12.08 -22.91 -40.77
CA GLU A 32 11.36 -23.21 -42.01
C GLU A 32 9.84 -23.11 -41.77
N ASN A 33 9.08 -22.71 -42.78
CA ASN A 33 7.62 -22.57 -42.67
C ASN A 33 6.97 -23.90 -42.31
N VAL A 34 6.67 -24.11 -41.05
CA VAL A 34 5.89 -25.25 -40.60
C VAL A 34 4.43 -25.04 -41.02
N PRO A 35 3.82 -25.91 -41.87
CA PRO A 35 2.43 -25.77 -42.26
C PRO A 35 1.54 -26.07 -41.03
N ALA A 36 1.19 -25.00 -40.30
CA ALA A 36 0.30 -25.11 -39.17
C ALA A 36 -1.12 -25.48 -39.65
N ASN A 37 -1.72 -26.50 -39.03
CA ASN A 37 -3.07 -26.94 -39.40
C ASN A 37 -4.07 -25.79 -39.10
N PHE A 38 -4.78 -25.32 -40.15
CA PHE A 38 -5.72 -24.19 -40.08
C PHE A 38 -6.78 -24.35 -38.96
N LEU A 39 -7.26 -25.58 -38.75
CA LEU A 39 -8.24 -25.87 -37.66
C LEU A 39 -7.68 -25.62 -36.27
N ILE A 40 -6.40 -25.92 -36.04
CA ILE A 40 -5.73 -25.69 -34.74
C ILE A 40 -5.55 -24.19 -34.53
N LEU A 41 -5.17 -23.43 -35.52
CA LEU A 41 -5.05 -21.98 -35.47
C LEU A 41 -6.41 -21.31 -35.20
N LEU A 42 -7.47 -21.79 -35.85
CA LEU A 42 -8.83 -21.29 -35.69
C LEU A 42 -9.34 -21.54 -34.27
N THR A 43 -9.16 -22.79 -33.76
CA THR A 43 -9.57 -23.13 -32.38
C THR A 43 -8.76 -22.36 -31.33
N ALA A 44 -7.47 -22.16 -31.54
CA ALA A 44 -6.64 -21.33 -30.66
C ALA A 44 -7.10 -19.86 -30.67
N GLY A 45 -7.48 -19.32 -31.83
CA GLY A 45 -8.04 -17.97 -31.96
C GLY A 45 -9.37 -17.80 -31.21
N ILE A 46 -10.28 -18.75 -31.34
CA ILE A 46 -11.57 -18.75 -30.62
C ILE A 46 -11.35 -18.84 -29.11
N LEU A 47 -10.48 -19.74 -28.66
CA LEU A 47 -10.13 -19.88 -27.23
C LEU A 47 -9.49 -18.58 -26.69
N MET A 48 -8.70 -17.88 -27.50
CA MET A 48 -8.12 -16.58 -27.11
C MET A 48 -9.21 -15.53 -26.89
N ILE A 49 -10.14 -15.40 -27.80
CA ILE A 49 -11.24 -14.43 -27.70
C ILE A 49 -12.08 -14.74 -26.46
N LEU A 50 -12.44 -16.01 -26.24
CA LEU A 50 -13.22 -16.42 -25.06
C LEU A 50 -12.48 -16.16 -23.74
N THR A 51 -11.17 -16.48 -23.68
CA THR A 51 -10.37 -16.23 -22.47
C THR A 51 -10.18 -14.74 -22.20
N LEU A 52 -9.98 -13.92 -23.21
CA LEU A 52 -9.90 -12.47 -23.04
C LEU A 52 -11.23 -11.89 -22.54
N TRP A 53 -12.36 -12.36 -23.08
CA TRP A 53 -13.68 -11.90 -22.68
C TRP A 53 -14.02 -12.27 -21.23
N THR A 54 -13.66 -13.49 -20.80
CA THR A 54 -14.01 -13.99 -19.46
C THR A 54 -12.96 -13.69 -18.41
N SER A 55 -11.75 -13.27 -18.78
CA SER A 55 -10.62 -13.10 -17.87
C SER A 55 -10.66 -11.77 -17.14
N LYS A 56 -11.02 -11.79 -15.86
CA LYS A 56 -10.87 -10.64 -14.95
C LYS A 56 -9.42 -10.13 -14.86
N LYS A 57 -8.43 -11.00 -15.04
CA LYS A 57 -7.00 -10.60 -15.03
C LYS A 57 -6.62 -9.76 -16.25
N ALA A 58 -7.17 -10.05 -17.44
CA ALA A 58 -6.93 -9.25 -18.62
C ALA A 58 -7.54 -7.85 -18.46
N MET A 59 -8.72 -7.74 -17.87
CA MET A 59 -9.34 -6.44 -17.55
C MET A 59 -8.48 -5.62 -16.58
N HIS A 60 -7.93 -6.23 -15.53
CA HIS A 60 -7.04 -5.55 -14.59
C HIS A 60 -5.74 -5.03 -15.21
N VAL A 61 -5.19 -5.72 -16.22
CA VAL A 61 -4.00 -5.22 -16.93
C VAL A 61 -4.32 -3.95 -17.72
N SER A 62 -5.45 -3.92 -18.42
CA SER A 62 -5.91 -2.73 -19.16
C SER A 62 -6.28 -1.58 -18.20
N GLU A 63 -6.93 -1.88 -17.07
CA GLU A 63 -7.24 -0.91 -16.01
C GLU A 63 -5.97 -0.30 -15.40
N THR A 64 -4.94 -1.13 -15.20
CA THR A 64 -3.62 -0.70 -14.72
C THR A 64 -2.95 0.26 -15.69
N GLU A 65 -2.96 -0.05 -17.00
CA GLU A 65 -2.42 0.80 -18.06
C GLU A 65 -3.17 2.15 -18.11
N LEU A 66 -4.49 2.11 -18.08
CA LEU A 66 -5.34 3.30 -18.06
C LEU A 66 -5.10 4.16 -16.83
N SER A 67 -5.02 3.57 -15.63
CA SER A 67 -4.80 4.31 -14.38
C SER A 67 -3.42 4.97 -14.32
N LEU A 68 -2.36 4.31 -14.80
CA LEU A 68 -1.01 4.87 -14.84
C LEU A 68 -0.85 5.97 -15.90
N SER A 69 -1.63 5.91 -16.97
CA SER A 69 -1.60 6.90 -18.08
C SER A 69 -2.60 8.03 -17.89
N ALA A 70 -3.53 7.97 -16.94
CA ALA A 70 -4.57 8.97 -16.71
C ALA A 70 -4.00 10.37 -16.43
N GLN A 71 -4.75 11.41 -16.80
CA GLN A 71 -4.39 12.81 -16.52
C GLN A 71 -4.73 13.21 -15.07
N ASP A 72 -5.79 12.64 -14.50
CA ASP A 72 -6.24 12.95 -13.16
C ASP A 72 -5.52 12.16 -12.06
N ASP A 73 -5.27 12.81 -10.93
CA ASP A 73 -4.58 12.22 -9.77
C ASP A 73 -5.47 11.27 -8.92
N ALA A 74 -6.77 11.18 -9.24
CA ALA A 74 -7.75 10.48 -8.41
C ALA A 74 -7.58 8.95 -8.31
N GLY A 75 -6.89 8.30 -9.28
CA GLY A 75 -6.70 6.84 -9.32
C GLY A 75 -5.36 6.32 -8.80
N GLN A 76 -4.47 7.20 -8.34
CA GLN A 76 -3.04 6.88 -8.18
C GLN A 76 -2.63 6.19 -6.86
N GLN A 77 -3.56 5.97 -5.96
CA GLN A 77 -3.25 5.34 -4.66
C GLN A 77 -3.10 3.80 -4.73
N GLN A 78 -3.27 3.18 -5.90
CA GLN A 78 -3.15 1.73 -6.05
C GLN A 78 -1.71 1.22 -5.90
N TYR A 79 -0.71 2.04 -6.22
CA TYR A 79 0.71 1.68 -6.12
C TYR A 79 1.36 2.41 -4.96
N GLY A 80 1.95 1.63 -4.04
CA GLY A 80 2.78 2.19 -2.97
C GLY A 80 4.08 2.80 -3.52
N SER A 81 4.63 3.79 -2.82
CA SER A 81 5.94 4.35 -3.15
C SER A 81 7.06 3.34 -2.86
N SER A 82 7.99 3.14 -3.82
CA SER A 82 9.17 2.29 -3.65
C SER A 82 10.45 3.13 -3.47
N VAL A 83 11.46 2.56 -2.80
CA VAL A 83 12.78 3.24 -2.65
C VAL A 83 13.39 3.56 -4.01
N PHE A 84 13.22 2.66 -4.96
CA PHE A 84 13.74 2.80 -6.31
C PHE A 84 13.05 3.93 -7.08
N SER A 85 11.71 4.01 -7.05
CA SER A 85 10.96 5.08 -7.71
C SER A 85 11.29 6.46 -7.15
N ARG A 86 11.44 6.58 -5.82
CA ARG A 86 11.87 7.82 -5.17
C ARG A 86 13.28 8.25 -5.60
N THR A 87 14.20 7.29 -5.74
CA THR A 87 15.57 7.58 -6.20
C THR A 87 15.58 8.08 -7.65
N ILE A 88 14.79 7.47 -8.52
CA ILE A 88 14.64 7.90 -9.93
C ILE A 88 14.05 9.30 -10.00
N VAL A 89 12.96 9.59 -9.26
CA VAL A 89 12.35 10.93 -9.26
C VAL A 89 13.33 11.98 -8.77
N ARG A 90 14.07 11.73 -7.70
CA ARG A 90 15.10 12.66 -7.19
C ARG A 90 16.23 12.87 -8.19
N ALA A 91 16.68 11.81 -8.86
CA ALA A 91 17.68 11.92 -9.91
C ALA A 91 17.16 12.77 -11.08
N ALA A 92 15.92 12.53 -11.52
CA ALA A 92 15.27 13.32 -12.58
C ALA A 92 15.11 14.79 -12.19
N LEU A 93 14.70 15.08 -10.95
CA LEU A 93 14.60 16.46 -10.44
C LEU A 93 15.96 17.17 -10.40
N ASN A 94 17.01 16.47 -10.00
CA ASN A 94 18.37 17.02 -9.99
C ASN A 94 18.88 17.33 -11.42
N VAL A 95 18.59 16.43 -12.38
CA VAL A 95 18.90 16.65 -13.79
C VAL A 95 18.09 17.81 -14.35
N SER A 96 16.79 17.89 -14.05
CA SER A 96 15.91 18.98 -14.45
C SER A 96 16.42 20.32 -13.92
N ALA A 97 16.79 20.39 -12.64
CA ALA A 97 17.38 21.60 -12.04
C ALA A 97 18.72 21.99 -12.69
N GLY A 98 19.50 21.01 -13.16
CA GLY A 98 20.71 21.24 -13.94
C GLY A 98 20.41 21.83 -15.32
N ILE A 99 19.44 21.27 -16.03
CA ILE A 99 18.99 21.73 -17.36
C ILE A 99 18.37 23.15 -17.26
N GLU A 100 17.59 23.41 -16.23
CA GLU A 100 16.97 24.73 -16.02
C GLU A 100 18.00 25.86 -15.87
N ARG A 101 19.22 25.58 -15.40
CA ARG A 101 20.30 26.56 -15.32
C ARG A 101 20.93 26.89 -16.68
N VAL A 102 20.81 25.97 -17.63
CA VAL A 102 21.41 26.10 -18.96
C VAL A 102 20.42 26.67 -19.98
N VAL A 103 19.12 26.47 -19.79
CA VAL A 103 18.07 26.91 -20.73
C VAL A 103 17.74 28.40 -20.52
N PRO A 104 17.80 29.25 -21.58
CA PRO A 104 17.44 30.65 -21.50
C PRO A 104 15.98 30.86 -21.07
N LYS A 105 15.74 31.89 -20.24
CA LYS A 105 14.39 32.21 -19.70
C LYS A 105 13.32 32.33 -20.77
N HIS A 106 13.63 32.93 -21.91
CA HIS A 106 12.69 33.14 -23.03
C HIS A 106 12.17 31.81 -23.64
N LEU A 107 13.03 30.80 -23.78
CA LEU A 107 12.63 29.48 -24.24
C LEU A 107 11.74 28.77 -23.21
N ARG A 108 12.05 28.91 -21.93
CA ARG A 108 11.28 28.35 -20.83
C ARG A 108 9.86 28.92 -20.78
N GLU A 109 9.71 30.24 -20.90
CA GLU A 109 8.40 30.90 -20.93
C GLU A 109 7.59 30.53 -22.16
N SER A 110 8.25 30.43 -23.33
CA SER A 110 7.58 30.01 -24.56
C SER A 110 7.07 28.57 -24.51
N ILE A 111 7.83 27.68 -23.87
CA ILE A 111 7.42 26.28 -23.66
C ILE A 111 6.31 26.21 -22.59
N SER A 112 6.43 26.98 -21.50
CA SER A 112 5.44 26.99 -20.42
C SER A 112 4.06 27.44 -20.91
N ARG A 113 4.00 28.47 -21.74
CA ARG A 113 2.74 28.98 -22.34
C ARG A 113 1.99 27.94 -23.19
N ARG A 114 2.68 26.93 -23.75
CA ARG A 114 2.04 25.86 -24.54
C ARG A 114 1.36 24.79 -23.66
N PHE A 115 1.62 24.83 -22.37
CA PHE A 115 1.06 23.91 -21.37
C PHE A 115 0.18 24.63 -20.34
N GLU A 116 -0.33 25.84 -20.65
CA GLU A 116 -1.36 26.48 -19.86
C GLU A 116 -2.65 25.64 -19.95
N TYR A 117 -3.14 25.23 -18.80
CA TYR A 117 -4.38 24.45 -18.65
C TYR A 117 -5.56 25.37 -19.00
N GLU A 118 -6.31 25.01 -20.01
CA GLU A 118 -7.69 25.46 -20.16
C GLU A 118 -8.58 24.51 -19.37
N ASP A 119 -9.45 25.02 -18.52
CA ASP A 119 -10.44 24.23 -17.77
C ASP A 119 -11.40 23.58 -18.77
N VAL A 120 -11.03 22.39 -19.26
CA VAL A 120 -11.91 21.55 -20.06
C VAL A 120 -12.75 20.71 -19.09
N GLU A 121 -14.08 20.79 -19.21
CA GLU A 121 -15.02 19.95 -18.47
C GLU A 121 -14.54 18.49 -18.49
N HIS A 122 -14.27 17.94 -17.30
CA HIS A 122 -13.79 16.58 -17.15
C HIS A 122 -14.87 15.58 -17.61
N SER A 123 -14.68 15.01 -18.78
CA SER A 123 -15.58 14.00 -19.38
C SER A 123 -15.52 12.63 -18.70
N GLY A 124 -14.85 12.49 -17.54
CA GLY A 124 -14.69 11.21 -16.84
C GLY A 124 -13.83 10.17 -17.56
N ALA A 125 -13.24 10.51 -18.72
CA ALA A 125 -12.33 9.65 -19.45
C ALA A 125 -10.91 9.76 -18.89
N PRO A 126 -10.12 8.66 -18.82
CA PRO A 126 -8.77 8.66 -18.27
C PRO A 126 -7.80 9.61 -18.98
N TYR A 127 -8.02 9.88 -20.27
CA TYR A 127 -7.25 10.80 -21.10
C TYR A 127 -8.03 11.21 -22.37
N ASP A 128 -7.58 12.27 -23.01
CA ASP A 128 -8.19 12.86 -24.20
C ASP A 128 -8.16 11.93 -25.43
N MET A 129 -9.16 12.06 -26.31
CA MET A 129 -9.30 11.28 -27.54
C MET A 129 -8.10 11.48 -28.49
N ILE A 130 -7.50 12.68 -28.52
CA ILE A 130 -6.30 12.97 -29.32
C ILE A 130 -5.15 12.08 -28.86
N ARG A 131 -4.93 11.98 -27.55
CA ARG A 131 -3.89 11.16 -26.97
C ARG A 131 -4.14 9.67 -27.21
N ALA A 132 -5.41 9.22 -27.13
CA ALA A 132 -5.78 7.86 -27.48
C ALA A 132 -5.40 7.53 -28.93
N THR A 133 -5.69 8.44 -29.85
CA THR A 133 -5.35 8.30 -31.30
C THR A 133 -3.83 8.27 -31.49
N VAL A 134 -3.07 9.16 -30.84
CA VAL A 134 -1.60 9.17 -30.88
C VAL A 134 -1.01 7.87 -30.35
N ASN A 135 -1.51 7.37 -29.21
CA ASN A 135 -1.07 6.10 -28.64
C ASN A 135 -1.30 4.94 -29.61
N LEU A 136 -2.50 4.86 -30.19
CA LEU A 136 -2.86 3.78 -31.10
C LEU A 136 -2.00 3.83 -32.41
N THR A 137 -1.87 5.00 -33.04
CA THR A 137 -1.12 5.16 -34.27
C THR A 137 0.37 4.93 -34.07
N THR A 138 0.95 5.47 -33.00
CA THR A 138 2.38 5.30 -32.70
C THR A 138 2.69 3.84 -32.35
N SER A 139 1.86 3.19 -31.56
CA SER A 139 2.02 1.76 -31.22
C SER A 139 1.93 0.89 -32.45
N ALA A 140 0.93 1.12 -33.31
CA ALA A 140 0.75 0.38 -34.56
C ALA A 140 1.95 0.54 -35.50
N LEU A 141 2.47 1.77 -35.65
CA LEU A 141 3.63 2.06 -36.45
C LEU A 141 4.90 1.37 -35.94
N LEU A 142 5.15 1.44 -34.63
CA LEU A 142 6.32 0.79 -34.01
C LEU A 142 6.23 -0.74 -34.13
N ILE A 143 5.05 -1.32 -33.91
CA ILE A 143 4.85 -2.77 -34.06
C ILE A 143 5.05 -3.21 -35.49
N ALA A 144 4.48 -2.48 -36.46
CA ALA A 144 4.64 -2.78 -37.88
C ALA A 144 6.12 -2.69 -38.32
N MET A 145 6.83 -1.64 -37.90
CA MET A 145 8.25 -1.47 -38.16
C MET A 145 9.10 -2.59 -37.57
N ALA A 146 8.85 -2.94 -36.32
CA ALA A 146 9.58 -4.00 -35.64
C ALA A 146 9.30 -5.38 -36.24
N THR A 147 8.05 -5.64 -36.63
CA THR A 147 7.67 -6.88 -37.30
C THR A 147 8.34 -6.99 -38.68
N SER A 148 8.41 -5.89 -39.44
CA SER A 148 9.10 -5.85 -40.74
C SER A 148 10.61 -6.12 -40.61
N LEU A 149 11.21 -5.69 -39.52
CA LEU A 149 12.60 -5.94 -39.16
C LEU A 149 12.84 -7.32 -38.47
N LYS A 150 11.79 -8.16 -38.35
CA LYS A 150 11.83 -9.46 -37.68
C LYS A 150 12.32 -9.39 -36.23
N LEU A 151 12.08 -8.27 -35.52
CA LEU A 151 12.45 -8.11 -34.11
C LEU A 151 11.43 -8.81 -33.23
N PRO A 152 11.85 -9.61 -32.24
CA PRO A 152 10.95 -10.26 -31.29
C PRO A 152 10.43 -9.26 -30.26
N LEU A 153 9.36 -8.53 -30.58
CA LEU A 153 8.74 -7.56 -29.71
C LEU A 153 7.40 -8.05 -29.16
N SER A 154 7.15 -7.78 -27.87
CA SER A 154 5.84 -7.93 -27.26
C SER A 154 4.98 -6.70 -27.60
N THR A 155 3.83 -6.91 -28.25
CA THR A 155 2.87 -5.84 -28.57
C THR A 155 2.37 -5.12 -27.31
N THR A 156 2.11 -5.86 -26.24
CA THR A 156 1.71 -5.32 -24.92
C THR A 156 2.78 -4.39 -24.35
N TYR A 157 4.05 -4.76 -24.45
CA TYR A 157 5.16 -3.92 -23.99
C TYR A 157 5.20 -2.59 -24.77
N VAL A 158 5.09 -2.67 -26.12
CA VAL A 158 5.14 -1.46 -26.96
C VAL A 158 3.97 -0.53 -26.64
N CYS A 159 2.74 -1.04 -26.57
CA CYS A 159 1.56 -0.23 -26.25
C CYS A 159 1.70 0.44 -24.89
N PHE A 160 2.12 -0.32 -23.86
CA PHE A 160 2.32 0.20 -22.51
C PHE A 160 3.38 1.31 -22.48
N MET A 161 4.53 1.11 -23.11
CA MET A 161 5.60 2.13 -23.13
C MET A 161 5.23 3.37 -23.92
N VAL A 162 4.45 3.24 -25.00
CA VAL A 162 3.91 4.38 -25.76
C VAL A 162 2.92 5.17 -24.90
N ALA A 163 2.01 4.50 -24.20
CA ALA A 163 1.05 5.15 -23.30
C ALA A 163 1.76 5.89 -22.14
N MET A 164 2.82 5.31 -21.59
CA MET A 164 3.64 5.96 -20.56
C MET A 164 4.41 7.15 -21.12
N GLY A 165 5.00 7.01 -22.32
CA GLY A 165 5.73 8.08 -23.00
C GLY A 165 4.85 9.27 -23.34
N SER A 166 3.64 9.04 -23.84
CA SER A 166 2.67 10.11 -24.13
C SER A 166 2.20 10.80 -22.84
N SER A 167 1.98 10.03 -21.77
CA SER A 167 1.63 10.57 -20.45
C SER A 167 2.72 11.50 -19.90
N LEU A 168 3.98 11.14 -20.09
CA LEU A 168 5.11 11.96 -19.70
C LEU A 168 5.24 13.23 -20.59
N ALA A 169 4.99 13.10 -21.89
CA ALA A 169 5.02 14.22 -22.83
C ALA A 169 3.94 15.27 -22.53
N ASP A 170 2.75 14.84 -22.11
CA ASP A 170 1.64 15.70 -21.70
C ASP A 170 1.83 16.30 -20.30
N ARG A 171 2.98 16.10 -19.66
CA ARG A 171 3.26 16.54 -18.28
C ARG A 171 2.22 16.07 -17.25
N ALA A 172 1.51 14.98 -17.54
CA ALA A 172 0.57 14.37 -16.61
C ALA A 172 1.25 13.86 -15.32
N TRP A 173 2.59 13.75 -15.31
CA TRP A 173 3.39 13.32 -14.16
C TRP A 173 3.86 14.54 -13.37
N GLY A 174 2.94 15.12 -12.59
CA GLY A 174 3.25 16.20 -11.66
C GLY A 174 4.15 15.75 -10.51
N ARG A 175 4.68 16.71 -9.74
CA ARG A 175 5.54 16.45 -8.56
C ARG A 175 4.86 15.49 -7.57
N GLU A 176 3.55 15.62 -7.41
CA GLU A 176 2.75 14.87 -6.44
C GLU A 176 2.46 13.42 -6.87
N SER A 177 2.43 13.16 -8.18
CA SER A 177 2.06 11.86 -8.74
C SER A 177 3.24 11.04 -9.27
N ALA A 178 4.35 11.68 -9.61
CA ALA A 178 5.48 11.07 -10.30
C ALA A 178 6.05 9.84 -9.59
N VAL A 179 6.18 9.85 -8.25
CA VAL A 179 6.73 8.72 -7.48
C VAL A 179 5.85 7.48 -7.61
N TYR A 180 4.52 7.65 -7.52
CA TYR A 180 3.57 6.54 -7.60
C TYR A 180 3.49 5.97 -9.01
N ARG A 181 3.49 6.84 -10.03
CA ARG A 181 3.46 6.41 -11.44
C ARG A 181 4.73 5.66 -11.82
N ILE A 182 5.91 6.16 -11.47
CA ILE A 182 7.17 5.45 -11.70
C ILE A 182 7.19 4.12 -10.93
N SER A 183 6.67 4.07 -9.71
CA SER A 183 6.55 2.81 -8.96
C SER A 183 5.66 1.81 -9.68
N GLY A 184 4.51 2.25 -10.19
CA GLY A 184 3.61 1.41 -10.99
C GLY A 184 4.28 0.88 -12.26
N VAL A 185 4.89 1.75 -13.06
CA VAL A 185 5.61 1.37 -14.28
C VAL A 185 6.73 0.38 -13.98
N MET A 186 7.54 0.64 -12.96
CA MET A 186 8.62 -0.26 -12.54
C MET A 186 8.11 -1.60 -12.05
N THR A 187 6.98 -1.63 -11.34
CA THR A 187 6.36 -2.88 -10.90
C THR A 187 5.90 -3.75 -12.07
N VAL A 188 5.28 -3.13 -13.07
CA VAL A 188 4.86 -3.84 -14.30
C VAL A 188 6.07 -4.37 -15.06
N VAL A 189 7.06 -3.52 -15.31
CA VAL A 189 8.28 -3.90 -16.04
C VAL A 189 9.06 -4.99 -15.28
N ALA A 190 9.29 -4.81 -13.98
CA ALA A 190 9.94 -5.82 -13.15
C ALA A 190 9.17 -7.15 -13.13
N GLY A 191 7.83 -7.09 -13.11
CA GLY A 191 6.96 -8.26 -13.19
C GLY A 191 7.22 -9.07 -14.47
N TRP A 192 7.38 -8.41 -15.61
CA TRP A 192 7.71 -9.09 -16.86
C TRP A 192 9.08 -9.80 -16.80
N PHE A 193 10.11 -9.10 -16.31
CA PHE A 193 11.45 -9.69 -16.18
C PHE A 193 11.47 -10.86 -15.19
N ILE A 194 10.84 -10.70 -14.02
CA ILE A 194 10.78 -11.75 -12.99
C ILE A 194 10.02 -12.98 -13.53
N THR A 195 8.91 -12.75 -14.24
CA THR A 195 8.12 -13.85 -14.83
C THR A 195 8.91 -14.59 -15.92
N ALA A 196 9.59 -13.84 -16.79
CA ALA A 196 10.42 -14.44 -17.84
C ALA A 196 11.61 -15.22 -17.24
N LEU A 197 12.32 -14.62 -16.27
CA LEU A 197 13.43 -15.26 -15.58
C LEU A 197 12.97 -16.51 -14.81
N GLY A 198 11.86 -16.41 -14.08
CA GLY A 198 11.28 -17.55 -13.35
C GLY A 198 10.88 -18.69 -14.29
N GLY A 199 10.23 -18.35 -15.39
CA GLY A 199 9.87 -19.34 -16.43
C GLY A 199 11.09 -20.02 -17.03
N PHE A 200 12.12 -19.25 -17.35
CA PHE A 200 13.40 -19.77 -17.86
C PHE A 200 14.09 -20.71 -16.86
N LEU A 201 14.19 -20.30 -15.59
CA LEU A 201 14.83 -21.12 -14.55
C LEU A 201 14.06 -22.43 -14.31
N ILE A 202 12.74 -22.38 -14.26
CA ILE A 202 11.91 -23.59 -14.13
C ILE A 202 12.10 -24.49 -15.33
N ALA A 203 12.03 -23.96 -16.54
CA ALA A 203 12.25 -24.73 -17.76
C ALA A 203 13.64 -25.37 -17.80
N PHE A 204 14.67 -24.65 -17.37
CA PHE A 204 16.04 -25.15 -17.28
C PHE A 204 16.18 -26.31 -16.29
N VAL A 205 15.63 -26.16 -15.08
CA VAL A 205 15.65 -27.21 -14.04
C VAL A 205 14.89 -28.45 -14.51
N VAL A 206 13.69 -28.27 -15.09
CA VAL A 206 12.88 -29.36 -15.64
C VAL A 206 13.62 -30.04 -16.81
N GLY A 207 14.24 -29.27 -17.69
CA GLY A 207 15.04 -29.79 -18.79
C GLY A 207 16.21 -30.65 -18.32
N LEU A 208 16.98 -30.17 -17.33
CA LEU A 208 18.05 -30.97 -16.72
C LEU A 208 17.51 -32.27 -16.09
N ALA A 209 16.42 -32.18 -15.35
CA ALA A 209 15.81 -33.34 -14.71
C ALA A 209 15.35 -34.39 -15.75
N LEU A 210 14.83 -33.97 -16.89
CA LEU A 210 14.43 -34.87 -17.99
C LEU A 210 15.62 -35.49 -18.72
N ILE A 211 16.69 -34.72 -18.94
CA ILE A 211 17.92 -35.19 -19.62
C ILE A 211 18.58 -36.32 -18.77
N TYR A 212 18.73 -36.10 -17.47
CA TYR A 212 19.42 -37.04 -16.59
C TYR A 212 18.52 -38.14 -16.05
N GLY A 213 17.24 -37.87 -15.86
CA GLY A 213 16.27 -38.80 -15.24
C GLY A 213 15.44 -39.61 -16.22
N GLY A 214 15.45 -39.27 -17.51
CA GLY A 214 14.69 -40.01 -18.55
C GLY A 214 13.18 -40.17 -18.26
N THR A 215 12.61 -41.31 -18.66
CA THR A 215 11.19 -41.63 -18.48
C THR A 215 10.69 -41.56 -17.02
N PRO A 216 11.45 -42.01 -16.00
CA PRO A 216 11.03 -41.89 -14.60
C PRO A 216 10.85 -40.43 -14.16
N ALA A 217 11.77 -39.54 -14.56
CA ALA A 217 11.67 -38.12 -14.22
C ALA A 217 10.45 -37.46 -14.83
N PHE A 218 10.10 -37.82 -16.06
CA PHE A 218 8.88 -37.34 -16.73
C PHE A 218 7.62 -37.67 -15.92
N ILE A 219 7.48 -38.92 -15.48
CA ILE A 219 6.33 -39.36 -14.68
C ILE A 219 6.25 -38.59 -13.36
N VAL A 220 7.39 -38.45 -12.64
CA VAL A 220 7.46 -37.74 -11.35
C VAL A 220 7.10 -36.26 -11.52
N ILE A 221 7.63 -35.58 -12.54
CA ILE A 221 7.35 -34.17 -12.81
C ILE A 221 5.89 -33.97 -13.17
N THR A 222 5.30 -34.86 -14.00
CA THR A 222 3.88 -34.78 -14.38
C THR A 222 2.98 -34.95 -13.15
N LEU A 223 3.28 -35.92 -12.28
CA LEU A 223 2.55 -36.12 -11.03
C LEU A 223 2.70 -34.95 -10.06
N LEU A 224 3.91 -34.36 -9.96
CA LEU A 224 4.18 -33.19 -9.13
C LEU A 224 3.39 -31.98 -9.62
N CYS A 225 3.36 -31.72 -10.93
CA CYS A 225 2.56 -30.65 -11.53
C CYS A 225 1.05 -30.84 -11.27
N GLY A 226 0.55 -32.07 -11.45
CA GLY A 226 -0.83 -32.40 -11.13
C GLY A 226 -1.17 -32.20 -9.65
N TYR A 227 -0.30 -32.64 -8.75
CA TYR A 227 -0.43 -32.41 -7.31
C TYR A 227 -0.42 -30.91 -6.95
N MET A 228 0.52 -30.12 -7.51
CA MET A 228 0.56 -28.66 -7.27
C MET A 228 -0.70 -27.95 -7.75
N LEU A 229 -1.25 -28.32 -8.91
CA LEU A 229 -2.50 -27.75 -9.43
C LEU A 229 -3.69 -28.06 -8.51
N ILE A 230 -3.80 -29.29 -8.01
CA ILE A 230 -4.86 -29.69 -7.09
C ILE A 230 -4.66 -29.00 -5.74
N HIS A 231 -3.43 -28.99 -5.22
CA HIS A 231 -3.10 -28.41 -3.92
C HIS A 231 -3.30 -26.86 -3.90
N SER A 232 -2.94 -26.16 -4.97
CA SER A 232 -3.11 -24.70 -5.04
C SER A 232 -4.58 -24.26 -5.09
N ASN A 233 -5.47 -25.12 -5.60
CA ASN A 233 -6.90 -24.83 -5.67
C ASN A 233 -7.66 -25.22 -4.38
N PHE A 234 -7.16 -26.18 -3.59
CA PHE A 234 -7.86 -26.72 -2.43
C PHE A 234 -7.38 -26.22 -1.07
N LEU A 235 -6.20 -25.59 -0.96
CA LEU A 235 -5.59 -25.20 0.32
C LEU A 235 -5.23 -23.71 0.42
N LYS A 236 -6.21 -22.84 0.18
CA LYS A 236 -6.25 -21.56 0.91
C LYS A 236 -6.96 -21.80 2.25
N LYS A 237 -6.31 -22.51 3.15
CA LYS A 237 -6.72 -22.57 4.54
C LYS A 237 -6.00 -21.45 5.28
N ASP A 238 -6.79 -20.57 5.87
CA ASP A 238 -6.33 -19.49 6.72
C ASP A 238 -5.33 -20.00 7.76
N LYS A 239 -4.23 -19.29 7.93
CA LYS A 239 -3.29 -19.55 9.02
C LYS A 239 -3.98 -19.22 10.33
N GLU A 240 -4.43 -20.25 11.01
CA GLU A 240 -4.85 -20.18 12.40
C GLU A 240 -3.66 -19.78 13.30
N SER A 241 -3.95 -18.82 14.15
CA SER A 241 -3.06 -18.21 15.12
C SER A 241 -2.46 -19.21 16.08
N ALA A 242 -1.19 -19.01 16.42
CA ALA A 242 -0.46 -19.81 17.41
C ALA A 242 -1.13 -19.72 18.79
N ILE A 243 -1.32 -20.86 19.38
CA ILE A 243 -1.87 -21.06 20.73
C ILE A 243 -0.93 -20.45 21.77
N VAL A 244 -1.41 -19.46 22.50
CA VAL A 244 -0.74 -18.85 23.65
C VAL A 244 -0.85 -19.82 24.83
N LYS A 245 0.28 -20.11 25.48
CA LYS A 245 0.36 -20.93 26.69
C LYS A 245 -0.44 -20.29 27.83
N GLU A 246 -1.35 -21.06 28.42
CA GLU A 246 -2.11 -20.69 29.62
C GLU A 246 -1.17 -20.50 30.82
N HIS A 247 -1.18 -19.28 31.38
CA HIS A 247 -0.77 -19.01 32.74
C HIS A 247 -2.02 -18.93 33.62
N GLU A 248 -1.97 -19.51 34.82
CA GLU A 248 -3.02 -19.38 35.82
C GLU A 248 -2.90 -18.01 36.52
N ASP A 249 -3.43 -16.95 35.86
CA ASP A 249 -3.49 -15.61 36.46
C ASP A 249 -4.78 -15.47 37.28
N THR A 250 -4.68 -14.90 38.45
CA THR A 250 -5.84 -14.48 39.25
C THR A 250 -6.50 -13.24 38.65
N ASN A 251 -7.77 -12.97 39.04
CA ASN A 251 -8.47 -11.77 38.54
C ASN A 251 -7.73 -10.47 38.88
N GLU A 252 -7.03 -10.40 40.00
CA GLU A 252 -6.21 -9.26 40.42
C GLU A 252 -4.99 -9.08 39.51
N ASP A 253 -4.36 -10.17 39.09
CA ASP A 253 -3.23 -10.14 38.14
C ASP A 253 -3.67 -9.67 36.76
N ILE A 254 -4.87 -10.06 36.30
CA ILE A 254 -5.44 -9.62 35.00
C ILE A 254 -5.67 -8.11 35.01
N ILE A 255 -6.16 -7.53 36.13
CA ILE A 255 -6.38 -6.09 36.27
C ILE A 255 -5.06 -5.34 36.28
N ALA A 256 -4.10 -5.77 37.09
CA ALA A 256 -2.80 -5.13 37.22
C ALA A 256 -2.07 -5.14 35.85
N ASN A 257 -2.05 -6.28 35.15
CA ASN A 257 -1.44 -6.44 33.84
C ASN A 257 -2.10 -5.54 32.80
N LEU A 258 -3.44 -5.46 32.77
CA LEU A 258 -4.16 -4.59 31.84
C LEU A 258 -3.86 -3.11 32.11
N ARG A 259 -3.89 -2.68 33.38
CA ARG A 259 -3.59 -1.30 33.76
C ARG A 259 -2.17 -0.92 33.39
N ASP A 260 -1.19 -1.74 33.70
CA ASP A 260 0.21 -1.47 33.38
C ASP A 260 0.47 -1.44 31.86
N GLU A 261 -0.22 -2.28 31.12
CA GLU A 261 -0.16 -2.27 29.65
C GLU A 261 -0.78 -0.99 29.07
N VAL A 262 -1.94 -0.58 29.57
CA VAL A 262 -2.60 0.67 29.16
C VAL A 262 -1.66 1.86 29.41
N CYS A 263 -1.12 1.99 30.61
CA CYS A 263 -0.20 3.07 30.98
C CYS A 263 1.04 3.08 30.08
N ARG A 264 1.67 1.91 29.86
CA ARG A 264 2.84 1.78 28.99
C ARG A 264 2.51 2.16 27.55
N THR A 265 1.38 1.70 27.01
CA THR A 265 0.95 1.99 25.66
C THR A 265 0.70 3.48 25.47
N MET A 266 0.07 4.15 26.42
CA MET A 266 -0.17 5.59 26.38
C MET A 266 1.13 6.40 26.45
N GLU A 267 2.08 6.01 27.30
CA GLU A 267 3.41 6.65 27.36
C GLU A 267 4.19 6.49 26.05
N CYS A 268 4.16 5.29 25.46
CA CYS A 268 4.77 5.04 24.17
C CYS A 268 4.09 5.86 23.06
N ALA A 269 2.76 5.91 23.06
CA ALA A 269 1.99 6.66 22.08
C ALA A 269 2.31 8.16 22.14
N THR A 270 2.39 8.75 23.33
CA THR A 270 2.78 10.17 23.52
C THR A 270 4.17 10.45 22.95
N LYS A 271 5.15 9.59 23.25
CA LYS A 271 6.53 9.75 22.73
C LYS A 271 6.60 9.61 21.21
N ILE A 272 5.88 8.66 20.64
CA ILE A 272 5.85 8.45 19.19
C ILE A 272 5.18 9.65 18.51
N TYR A 273 4.09 10.15 19.06
CA TYR A 273 3.35 11.30 18.54
C TYR A 273 4.24 12.55 18.53
N ASP A 274 4.81 12.94 19.67
CA ASP A 274 5.72 14.09 19.78
C ASP A 274 6.90 13.99 18.80
N ARG A 275 7.62 12.87 18.81
CA ARG A 275 8.76 12.65 17.91
C ARG A 275 8.38 12.69 16.44
N THR A 276 7.18 12.22 16.11
CA THR A 276 6.67 12.24 14.74
C THR A 276 6.47 13.67 14.27
N LEU A 277 5.82 14.53 15.06
CA LEU A 277 5.60 15.93 14.72
C LEU A 277 6.93 16.70 14.57
N ILE A 278 7.82 16.55 15.55
CA ILE A 278 9.16 17.17 15.48
C ILE A 278 9.94 16.71 14.23
N ALA A 279 9.84 15.42 13.91
CA ALA A 279 10.55 14.86 12.75
C ALA A 279 9.95 15.30 11.41
N VAL A 280 8.64 15.54 11.34
CA VAL A 280 7.97 16.15 10.16
C VAL A 280 8.50 17.58 9.95
N PHE A 281 8.55 18.39 10.99
CA PHE A 281 9.03 19.80 10.88
C PHE A 281 10.51 19.89 10.52
N LYS A 282 11.32 18.93 10.96
CA LYS A 282 12.76 18.85 10.63
C LYS A 282 13.03 18.06 9.36
N GLU A 283 11.99 17.57 8.68
CA GLU A 283 12.06 16.67 7.51
C GLU A 283 13.00 15.47 7.76
N ASN A 284 13.05 14.98 9.02
CA ASN A 284 13.96 13.92 9.42
C ASN A 284 13.38 12.55 9.11
N ARG A 285 13.66 12.11 7.90
CA ARG A 285 13.22 10.84 7.32
C ARG A 285 13.62 9.60 8.12
N LYS A 286 14.83 9.61 8.76
CA LYS A 286 15.30 8.47 9.55
C LYS A 286 14.45 8.28 10.79
N VAL A 287 14.22 9.36 11.55
CA VAL A 287 13.37 9.33 12.76
C VAL A 287 11.94 8.92 12.39
N LEU A 288 11.36 9.48 11.32
CA LEU A 288 10.01 9.10 10.89
C LEU A 288 9.89 7.61 10.55
N ARG A 289 10.90 7.01 9.92
CA ARG A 289 10.91 5.56 9.67
C ARG A 289 10.89 4.74 10.95
N ASP A 290 11.68 5.17 11.96
CA ASP A 290 11.73 4.50 13.24
C ASP A 290 10.38 4.64 13.97
N MET A 291 9.74 5.83 13.90
CA MET A 291 8.40 6.07 14.47
C MET A 291 7.31 5.24 13.80
N VAL A 292 7.36 5.05 12.48
CA VAL A 292 6.44 4.14 11.77
C VAL A 292 6.61 2.70 12.27
N LYS A 293 7.85 2.25 12.48
CA LYS A 293 8.09 0.91 12.99
C LYS A 293 7.54 0.75 14.41
N GLU A 294 7.89 1.68 15.31
CA GLU A 294 7.43 1.65 16.69
C GLU A 294 5.90 1.73 16.80
N SER A 295 5.23 2.57 16.01
CA SER A 295 3.76 2.66 16.00
C SER A 295 3.09 1.41 15.44
N ASN A 296 3.66 0.79 14.39
CA ASN A 296 3.17 -0.49 13.87
C ASN A 296 3.31 -1.60 14.91
N ASP A 297 4.47 -1.70 15.57
CA ASP A 297 4.70 -2.73 16.61
C ASP A 297 3.69 -2.55 17.76
N LEU A 298 3.44 -1.31 18.18
CA LEU A 298 2.46 -0.98 19.22
C LEU A 298 1.02 -1.36 18.80
N PHE A 299 0.64 -1.05 17.55
CA PHE A 299 -0.67 -1.42 16.99
C PHE A 299 -0.83 -2.95 16.89
N TYR A 300 0.18 -3.67 16.39
CA TYR A 300 0.09 -5.12 16.27
C TYR A 300 -0.01 -5.81 17.63
N GLN A 301 0.71 -5.34 18.65
CA GLN A 301 0.60 -5.84 20.02
C GLN A 301 -0.82 -5.65 20.57
N SER A 302 -1.41 -4.46 20.45
CA SER A 302 -2.78 -4.21 20.92
C SER A 302 -3.83 -5.00 20.12
N ARG A 303 -3.61 -5.18 18.82
CA ARG A 303 -4.46 -6.01 17.96
C ARG A 303 -4.40 -7.49 18.31
N GLU A 304 -3.22 -8.03 18.57
CA GLU A 304 -3.04 -9.43 19.00
C GLU A 304 -3.79 -9.68 20.30
N ARG A 305 -3.72 -8.75 21.27
CA ARG A 305 -4.51 -8.84 22.49
C ARG A 305 -6.02 -8.85 22.21
N LYS A 306 -6.50 -8.04 21.28
CA LYS A 306 -7.90 -8.03 20.87
C LYS A 306 -8.35 -9.40 20.30
N TYR A 307 -7.50 -10.09 19.57
CA TYR A 307 -7.82 -11.42 19.05
C TYR A 307 -7.66 -12.54 20.09
N SER A 308 -6.86 -12.35 21.12
CA SER A 308 -6.63 -13.32 22.22
C SER A 308 -7.56 -13.12 23.42
N LEU A 309 -8.68 -12.41 23.28
CA LEU A 309 -9.62 -12.08 24.36
C LEU A 309 -10.32 -13.31 24.98
N LEU A 310 -10.62 -14.34 24.16
CA LEU A 310 -11.46 -15.45 24.59
C LEU A 310 -10.98 -16.22 25.84
N PRO A 311 -9.70 -16.54 26.02
CA PRO A 311 -9.21 -17.19 27.23
C PRO A 311 -9.43 -16.33 28.49
N THR A 312 -9.12 -15.04 28.41
CA THR A 312 -9.28 -14.09 29.52
C THR A 312 -10.75 -13.86 29.88
N LEU A 313 -11.62 -13.79 28.87
CA LEU A 313 -13.06 -13.67 29.09
C LEU A 313 -13.66 -14.90 29.79
N LYS A 314 -13.20 -16.09 29.48
CA LYS A 314 -13.61 -17.33 30.17
C LYS A 314 -13.26 -17.29 31.66
N LYS A 315 -12.09 -16.75 32.01
CA LYS A 315 -11.66 -16.58 33.42
C LYS A 315 -12.51 -15.54 34.13
N LEU A 316 -12.84 -14.44 33.47
CA LEU A 316 -13.68 -13.37 34.03
C LEU A 316 -15.17 -13.72 34.09
N GLN A 317 -15.66 -14.71 33.35
CA GLN A 317 -17.07 -15.17 33.37
C GLN A 317 -17.51 -15.85 34.69
N GLY A 318 -16.56 -16.16 35.57
CA GLY A 318 -16.88 -16.52 36.98
C GLY A 318 -17.39 -15.34 37.84
N GLY A 319 -17.36 -14.11 37.28
CA GLY A 319 -17.86 -12.86 37.90
C GLY A 319 -19.06 -12.27 37.11
N ASP A 320 -19.30 -10.97 37.37
CA ASP A 320 -20.40 -10.25 36.72
C ASP A 320 -20.13 -10.08 35.18
N VAL A 321 -21.15 -10.31 34.34
CA VAL A 321 -21.11 -10.13 32.88
C VAL A 321 -20.66 -8.71 32.49
N ASN A 322 -20.96 -7.71 33.30
CA ASN A 322 -20.53 -6.33 33.07
C ASN A 322 -19.02 -6.17 33.11
N THR A 323 -18.33 -6.90 33.98
CA THR A 323 -16.86 -6.86 34.07
C THR A 323 -16.19 -7.32 32.79
N ALA A 324 -16.67 -8.41 32.22
CA ALA A 324 -16.17 -8.91 30.92
C ALA A 324 -16.43 -7.89 29.79
N HIS A 325 -17.59 -7.22 29.80
CA HIS A 325 -17.93 -6.19 28.83
C HIS A 325 -16.95 -5.00 28.90
N TYR A 326 -16.68 -4.47 30.10
CA TYR A 326 -15.75 -3.35 30.25
C TYR A 326 -14.30 -3.73 29.90
N TYR A 327 -13.88 -4.95 30.19
CA TYR A 327 -12.57 -5.45 29.75
C TYR A 327 -12.43 -5.41 28.21
N VAL A 328 -13.43 -5.91 27.50
CA VAL A 328 -13.47 -5.87 26.03
C VAL A 328 -13.40 -4.43 25.52
N GLN A 329 -14.14 -3.52 26.13
CA GLN A 329 -14.13 -2.10 25.75
C GLN A 329 -12.75 -1.46 25.95
N VAL A 330 -12.07 -1.71 27.05
CA VAL A 330 -10.72 -1.18 27.31
C VAL A 330 -9.75 -1.65 26.21
N VAL A 331 -9.75 -2.94 25.89
CA VAL A 331 -8.89 -3.50 24.84
C VAL A 331 -9.25 -2.94 23.47
N ASP A 332 -10.53 -2.75 23.17
CA ASP A 332 -10.97 -2.20 21.89
C ASP A 332 -10.54 -0.73 21.73
N TYR A 333 -10.76 0.10 22.75
CA TYR A 333 -10.32 1.51 22.70
C TYR A 333 -8.81 1.66 22.65
N LEU A 334 -8.06 0.77 23.30
CA LEU A 334 -6.60 0.74 23.21
C LEU A 334 -6.13 0.44 21.78
N ASN A 335 -6.77 -0.53 21.13
CA ASN A 335 -6.49 -0.86 19.73
C ASN A 335 -6.85 0.30 18.78
N GLU A 336 -7.99 0.96 18.96
CA GLU A 336 -8.37 2.10 18.11
C GLU A 336 -7.47 3.32 18.34
N MET A 337 -6.99 3.56 19.57
CA MET A 337 -6.02 4.61 19.87
C MET A 337 -4.68 4.36 19.15
N THR A 338 -4.14 3.15 19.24
CA THR A 338 -2.88 2.80 18.56
C THR A 338 -3.00 2.80 17.05
N LYS A 339 -4.18 2.48 16.52
CA LYS A 339 -4.50 2.58 15.10
C LYS A 339 -4.52 4.03 14.61
N ALA A 340 -5.13 4.96 15.36
CA ALA A 340 -5.10 6.38 15.05
C ALA A 340 -3.65 6.91 15.01
N LEU A 341 -2.80 6.50 15.96
CA LEU A 341 -1.38 6.84 15.95
C LEU A 341 -0.65 6.33 14.69
N MET A 342 -0.93 5.10 14.27
CA MET A 342 -0.38 4.55 13.03
C MET A 342 -0.84 5.35 11.80
N HIS A 343 -2.09 5.83 11.79
CA HIS A 343 -2.62 6.70 10.73
C HIS A 343 -2.01 8.10 10.72
N ILE A 344 -1.33 8.52 11.79
CA ILE A 344 -0.53 9.75 11.83
C ILE A 344 0.89 9.48 11.33
N THR A 345 1.57 8.48 11.89
CA THR A 345 2.99 8.24 11.66
C THR A 345 3.29 7.82 10.21
N ARG A 346 2.45 6.97 9.64
CA ARG A 346 2.65 6.44 8.30
C ARG A 346 2.49 7.51 7.21
N PRO A 347 1.40 8.28 7.14
CA PRO A 347 1.29 9.38 6.18
C PRO A 347 2.37 10.45 6.37
N ALA A 348 2.76 10.75 7.62
CA ALA A 348 3.83 11.67 7.92
C ALA A 348 5.17 11.21 7.30
N PHE A 349 5.52 9.93 7.47
CA PHE A 349 6.71 9.36 6.84
C PHE A 349 6.61 9.35 5.32
N GLU A 350 5.48 8.90 4.76
CA GLU A 350 5.27 8.83 3.31
C GLU A 350 5.36 10.22 2.67
N HIS A 351 4.85 11.24 3.30
CA HIS A 351 4.92 12.64 2.85
C HIS A 351 6.37 13.10 2.67
N ILE A 352 7.20 12.95 3.71
CA ILE A 352 8.60 13.37 3.67
C ILE A 352 9.44 12.44 2.77
N ASP A 353 9.16 11.13 2.79
CA ASP A 353 9.89 10.16 1.98
C ASP A 353 9.62 10.31 0.48
N ASN A 354 8.44 10.78 0.10
CA ASN A 354 8.07 11.13 -1.26
C ASN A 354 8.53 12.54 -1.70
N ASN A 355 9.23 13.26 -0.81
CA ASN A 355 9.76 14.61 -1.07
C ASN A 355 8.66 15.65 -1.39
N HIS A 356 7.49 15.51 -0.75
CA HIS A 356 6.46 16.53 -0.81
C HIS A 356 6.92 17.81 -0.08
N GLU A 357 6.25 18.93 -0.35
CA GLU A 357 6.54 20.18 0.32
C GLU A 357 6.20 20.07 1.82
N GLY A 358 7.09 20.59 2.70
CA GLY A 358 6.89 20.57 4.14
C GLY A 358 5.71 21.41 4.61
N LEU A 359 5.30 21.19 5.86
CA LEU A 359 4.25 21.99 6.49
C LEU A 359 4.68 23.44 6.66
N SER A 360 3.74 24.37 6.53
CA SER A 360 3.99 25.80 6.76
C SER A 360 4.33 26.08 8.23
N LYS A 361 4.96 27.25 8.48
CA LYS A 361 5.28 27.67 9.86
C LYS A 361 4.03 27.85 10.74
N GLU A 362 2.90 28.19 10.12
CA GLU A 362 1.62 28.34 10.81
C GLU A 362 1.08 26.96 11.20
N GLN A 363 1.00 26.04 10.24
CA GLN A 363 0.61 24.66 10.49
C GLN A 363 1.49 23.97 11.54
N ALA A 364 2.81 24.22 11.51
CA ALA A 364 3.74 23.70 12.50
C ALA A 364 3.46 24.24 13.91
N ARG A 365 3.15 25.54 14.03
CA ARG A 365 2.83 26.16 15.34
C ARG A 365 1.54 25.60 15.92
N ASP A 366 0.49 25.49 15.09
CA ASP A 366 -0.79 24.94 15.51
C ASP A 366 -0.62 23.50 16.02
N LEU A 367 0.12 22.64 15.28
CA LEU A 367 0.38 21.27 15.69
C LEU A 367 1.24 21.14 16.94
N MET A 368 2.19 22.06 17.18
CA MET A 368 2.99 22.03 18.42
C MET A 368 2.15 22.41 19.64
N SER A 369 1.25 23.39 19.53
CA SER A 369 0.32 23.72 20.60
C SER A 369 -0.61 22.53 20.92
N ILE A 370 -1.14 21.89 19.89
CA ILE A 370 -1.98 20.67 20.03
C ILE A 370 -1.18 19.51 20.66
N ASN A 371 0.12 19.37 20.34
CA ASN A 371 0.99 18.37 20.95
C ASN A 371 1.12 18.55 22.45
N ASP A 372 1.33 19.79 22.90
CA ASP A 372 1.46 20.10 24.32
C ASP A 372 0.16 19.79 25.09
N ASP A 373 -0.99 20.07 24.48
CA ASP A 373 -2.31 19.73 25.04
C ASP A 373 -2.51 18.21 25.13
N VAL A 374 -2.15 17.47 24.08
CA VAL A 374 -2.23 15.99 24.06
C VAL A 374 -1.33 15.38 25.12
N GLU A 375 -0.08 15.85 25.25
CA GLU A 375 0.85 15.39 26.29
C GLU A 375 0.28 15.61 27.69
N SER A 376 -0.30 16.81 27.92
CA SER A 376 -0.91 17.15 29.19
C SER A 376 -2.10 16.24 29.53
N ILE A 377 -3.01 16.00 28.59
CA ILE A 377 -4.15 15.10 28.76
C ILE A 377 -3.67 13.67 29.10
N TYR A 378 -2.70 13.15 28.35
CA TYR A 378 -2.21 11.78 28.55
C TYR A 378 -1.47 11.61 29.87
N ARG A 379 -0.76 12.64 30.32
CA ARG A 379 -0.12 12.66 31.65
C ARG A 379 -1.16 12.55 32.76
N HIS A 380 -2.25 13.32 32.69
CA HIS A 380 -3.34 13.25 33.68
C HIS A 380 -4.03 11.89 33.66
N ILE A 381 -4.32 11.34 32.49
CA ILE A 381 -4.92 10.00 32.38
C ILE A 381 -3.99 8.93 32.98
N ASN A 382 -2.69 8.97 32.69
CA ASN A 382 -1.73 8.01 33.24
C ASN A 382 -1.59 8.10 34.76
N LEU A 383 -1.61 9.30 35.34
CA LEU A 383 -1.60 9.49 36.77
C LEU A 383 -2.84 8.86 37.43
N MET A 384 -4.03 9.15 36.90
CA MET A 384 -5.29 8.56 37.40
C MET A 384 -5.28 7.03 37.33
N LEU A 385 -4.78 6.47 36.24
CA LEU A 385 -4.72 5.01 36.05
C LEU A 385 -3.72 4.35 37.03
N ARG A 386 -2.58 4.99 37.29
CA ARG A 386 -1.55 4.47 38.22
C ARG A 386 -1.98 4.56 39.66
N GLU A 387 -2.58 5.68 40.05
CA GLU A 387 -3.02 5.91 41.42
C GLU A 387 -4.37 5.24 41.74
N GLY A 388 -5.13 4.88 40.73
CA GLY A 388 -6.48 4.35 40.83
C GLY A 388 -7.50 5.40 41.30
N ASP A 389 -7.12 6.68 41.29
CA ASP A 389 -7.97 7.80 41.67
C ASP A 389 -8.52 8.49 40.41
N PHE A 390 -9.83 8.47 40.24
CA PHE A 390 -10.55 9.04 39.11
C PHE A 390 -11.30 10.34 39.46
N SER A 391 -10.91 11.02 40.53
CA SER A 391 -11.55 12.26 40.96
C SER A 391 -11.39 13.41 39.95
N GLU A 392 -10.30 13.40 39.16
CA GLU A 392 -9.98 14.44 38.19
C GLU A 392 -10.54 14.17 36.75
N ILE A 393 -11.46 13.23 36.61
CA ILE A 393 -12.02 12.93 35.27
C ILE A 393 -12.63 14.18 34.60
N GLU A 394 -13.30 15.05 35.34
CA GLU A 394 -13.91 16.27 34.82
C GLU A 394 -12.84 17.26 34.32
N THR A 395 -11.66 17.30 34.92
CA THR A 395 -10.52 18.08 34.45
C THR A 395 -10.06 17.58 33.07
N VAL A 396 -9.91 16.26 32.90
CA VAL A 396 -9.55 15.67 31.59
C VAL A 396 -10.63 15.94 30.54
N LEU A 397 -11.91 15.92 30.90
CA LEU A 397 -13.00 16.25 29.98
C LEU A 397 -12.93 17.71 29.51
N THR A 398 -12.64 18.64 30.43
CA THR A 398 -12.48 20.06 30.12
C THR A 398 -11.27 20.28 29.19
N MET A 399 -10.13 19.71 29.50
CA MET A 399 -8.92 19.77 28.66
C MET A 399 -9.17 19.21 27.24
N ARG A 400 -9.88 18.09 27.15
CA ARG A 400 -10.27 17.50 25.87
C ARG A 400 -11.16 18.46 25.06
N ASP A 401 -12.16 19.07 25.67
CA ASP A 401 -13.09 19.98 24.98
C ASP A 401 -12.34 21.22 24.46
N GLN A 402 -11.41 21.77 25.23
CA GLN A 402 -10.52 22.84 24.79
C GLN A 402 -9.65 22.40 23.59
N LEU A 403 -9.04 21.21 23.67
CA LEU A 403 -8.25 20.68 22.55
C LEU A 403 -9.12 20.49 21.30
N PHE A 404 -10.35 20.00 21.42
CA PHE A 404 -11.25 19.80 20.27
C PHE A 404 -11.67 21.13 19.63
N GLU A 405 -11.83 22.18 20.42
CA GLU A 405 -12.06 23.54 19.92
C GLU A 405 -10.84 24.06 19.16
N SER A 406 -9.64 23.93 19.71
CA SER A 406 -8.38 24.28 19.04
C SER A 406 -8.20 23.52 17.71
N ILE A 407 -8.49 22.22 17.69
CA ILE A 407 -8.46 21.44 16.45
C ILE A 407 -9.49 21.93 15.44
N ALA A 408 -10.70 22.25 15.88
CA ALA A 408 -11.76 22.77 14.97
C ALA A 408 -11.38 24.11 14.36
N GLU A 409 -10.78 25.02 15.13
CA GLU A 409 -10.26 26.30 14.65
C GLU A 409 -9.10 26.10 13.66
N ALA A 410 -8.18 25.19 13.95
CA ALA A 410 -7.07 24.84 13.07
C ALA A 410 -7.58 24.30 11.72
N ILE A 411 -8.57 23.41 11.72
CA ILE A 411 -9.21 22.88 10.50
C ILE A 411 -9.87 24.03 9.72
N LYS A 412 -10.63 24.91 10.38
CA LYS A 412 -11.30 26.04 9.73
C LYS A 412 -10.29 27.00 9.10
N SER A 413 -9.19 27.29 9.78
CA SER A 413 -8.11 28.13 9.28
C SER A 413 -7.45 27.51 8.05
N GLU A 414 -7.22 26.18 8.05
CA GLU A 414 -6.65 25.49 6.89
C GLU A 414 -7.58 25.51 5.69
N LEU A 415 -8.87 25.28 5.88
CA LEU A 415 -9.86 25.34 4.79
C LEU A 415 -9.90 26.75 4.16
N THR A 416 -9.71 27.80 4.96
CA THR A 416 -9.60 29.17 4.46
C THR A 416 -8.33 29.34 3.63
N ARG A 417 -7.18 28.83 4.09
CA ARG A 417 -5.89 28.86 3.34
C ARG A 417 -5.98 28.12 2.01
N ILE A 418 -6.70 27.00 1.98
CA ILE A 418 -6.93 26.23 0.74
C ILE A 418 -7.78 27.04 -0.25
N ASN A 419 -8.88 27.66 0.21
CA ASN A 419 -9.75 28.49 -0.64
C ASN A 419 -9.02 29.72 -1.21
N GLU A 420 -8.06 30.27 -0.49
CA GLU A 420 -7.24 31.40 -0.93
C GLU A 420 -6.03 30.99 -1.80
N ALA A 421 -5.93 29.70 -2.16
CA ALA A 421 -4.81 29.11 -2.89
C ALA A 421 -3.42 29.38 -2.27
N ARG A 422 -3.35 29.54 -0.95
CA ARG A 422 -2.12 29.82 -0.19
C ARG A 422 -1.47 28.57 0.40
N SER A 423 -2.03 27.40 0.14
CA SER A 423 -1.63 26.14 0.77
C SER A 423 -1.34 25.06 -0.27
N ASN A 424 -0.31 24.26 -0.05
CA ASN A 424 -0.02 23.09 -0.88
C ASN A 424 -1.00 21.97 -0.54
N THR A 425 -1.64 21.37 -1.56
CA THR A 425 -2.68 20.35 -1.41
C THR A 425 -2.21 19.16 -0.57
N LYS A 426 -0.98 18.66 -0.80
CA LYS A 426 -0.47 17.48 -0.07
C LYS A 426 -0.09 17.80 1.37
N ALA A 427 0.50 18.97 1.60
CA ALA A 427 0.79 19.46 2.95
C ALA A 427 -0.50 19.66 3.75
N SER A 428 -1.53 20.26 3.13
CA SER A 428 -2.85 20.43 3.74
C SER A 428 -3.53 19.09 4.05
N MET A 429 -3.45 18.12 3.14
CA MET A 429 -3.99 16.77 3.39
C MET A 429 -3.30 16.10 4.59
N LEU A 430 -1.97 16.16 4.67
CA LEU A 430 -1.24 15.62 5.82
C LEU A 430 -1.66 16.34 7.11
N TYR A 431 -1.70 17.67 7.10
CA TYR A 431 -2.08 18.47 8.24
C TYR A 431 -3.49 18.13 8.76
N LEU A 432 -4.49 18.09 7.86
CA LEU A 432 -5.87 17.72 8.20
C LEU A 432 -5.97 16.27 8.69
N THR A 433 -5.18 15.35 8.13
CA THR A 433 -5.11 13.96 8.59
C THR A 433 -4.57 13.90 10.02
N ILE A 434 -3.46 14.58 10.32
CA ILE A 434 -2.90 14.63 11.66
C ILE A 434 -3.92 15.19 12.65
N LEU A 435 -4.60 16.30 12.35
CA LEU A 435 -5.63 16.89 13.22
C LEU A 435 -6.78 15.93 13.49
N THR A 436 -7.31 15.29 12.44
CA THR A 436 -8.43 14.36 12.56
C THR A 436 -8.06 13.12 13.39
N GLU A 437 -6.90 12.53 13.12
CA GLU A 437 -6.46 11.33 13.85
C GLU A 437 -6.01 11.66 15.28
N THR A 438 -5.49 12.86 15.53
CA THR A 438 -5.23 13.34 16.90
C THR A 438 -6.52 13.44 17.70
N LYS A 439 -7.58 14.01 17.11
CA LYS A 439 -8.91 14.05 17.73
C LYS A 439 -9.42 12.62 18.04
N ASN A 440 -9.30 11.69 17.09
CA ASN A 440 -9.68 10.28 17.27
C ASN A 440 -8.88 9.63 18.40
N MET A 441 -7.56 9.82 18.42
CA MET A 441 -6.65 9.27 19.42
C MET A 441 -7.04 9.72 20.85
N VAL A 442 -7.30 11.01 21.04
CA VAL A 442 -7.70 11.57 22.36
C VAL A 442 -9.11 11.11 22.73
N LEU A 443 -10.03 11.00 21.77
CA LEU A 443 -11.39 10.49 22.04
C LEU A 443 -11.35 9.05 22.54
N GLN A 444 -10.55 8.19 21.93
CA GLN A 444 -10.41 6.79 22.34
C GLN A 444 -9.73 6.67 23.70
N SER A 445 -8.74 7.49 23.99
CA SER A 445 -8.07 7.51 25.29
C SER A 445 -9.02 7.90 26.44
N ARG A 446 -9.91 8.85 26.20
CA ARG A 446 -10.97 9.24 27.16
C ARG A 446 -11.98 8.10 27.35
N ASN A 447 -12.40 7.45 26.27
CA ASN A 447 -13.34 6.32 26.34
C ASN A 447 -12.71 5.14 27.10
N LEU A 448 -11.42 4.87 26.87
CA LEU A 448 -10.62 3.90 27.60
C LEU A 448 -10.58 4.22 29.10
N LEU A 449 -10.32 5.47 29.47
CA LEU A 449 -10.30 5.90 30.88
C LEU A 449 -11.63 5.63 31.56
N LYS A 450 -12.76 5.99 30.95
CA LYS A 450 -14.10 5.71 31.50
C LYS A 450 -14.36 4.21 31.64
N SER A 451 -14.03 3.43 30.61
CA SER A 451 -14.22 1.97 30.67
C SER A 451 -13.33 1.33 31.72
N GLN A 452 -12.10 1.81 31.90
CA GLN A 452 -11.19 1.35 32.96
C GLN A 452 -11.72 1.70 34.35
N GLN A 453 -12.28 2.88 34.55
CA GLN A 453 -12.95 3.27 35.78
C GLN A 453 -14.12 2.32 36.13
N TYR A 454 -14.98 2.03 35.16
CA TYR A 454 -16.10 1.10 35.33
C TYR A 454 -15.63 -0.32 35.59
N PHE A 455 -14.61 -0.77 34.89
CA PHE A 455 -14.00 -2.08 35.05
C PHE A 455 -13.47 -2.28 36.51
N LEU A 456 -12.70 -1.34 37.01
CA LEU A 456 -12.18 -1.38 38.38
C LEU A 456 -13.30 -1.30 39.44
N LYS A 457 -14.31 -0.46 39.23
CA LYS A 457 -15.43 -0.29 40.14
C LYS A 457 -16.26 -1.58 40.30
N HIS A 458 -16.46 -2.33 39.25
CA HIS A 458 -17.24 -3.58 39.29
C HIS A 458 -16.45 -4.75 39.85
N LEU A 459 -15.12 -4.76 39.73
CA LEU A 459 -14.27 -5.82 40.31
C LEU A 459 -14.00 -5.67 41.78
N THR A 460 -13.84 -4.44 42.29
CA THR A 460 -13.49 -4.18 43.70
C THR A 460 -14.71 -4.04 44.61
N GLY A 461 -15.94 -4.04 44.06
CA GLY A 461 -17.16 -3.86 44.85
C GLY A 461 -17.39 -2.42 45.39
N PRO A 462 -18.58 -2.08 45.94
CA PRO A 462 -18.94 -0.70 46.25
C PRO A 462 -18.24 -0.08 47.48
N LYS A 463 -17.27 -0.73 48.12
CA LYS A 463 -16.75 -0.30 49.44
C LYS A 463 -15.48 0.57 49.43
N THR A 464 -14.81 0.80 48.30
CA THR A 464 -13.48 1.46 48.31
C THR A 464 -13.40 2.84 47.67
N TRP A 465 -14.49 3.40 47.12
CA TRP A 465 -14.43 4.64 46.35
C TRP A 465 -15.20 5.84 46.94
N ILE A 466 -15.55 5.75 48.24
CA ILE A 466 -16.06 6.90 48.98
C ILE A 466 -15.02 7.24 50.06
N LYS A 467 -14.05 8.02 49.72
CA LYS A 467 -13.35 8.99 50.58
C LYS A 467 -12.77 10.10 49.73
#